data_5eaeb66b92aa7d3dce2d470767924fc1
#
_entry.id   5eaeb66b92aa7d3dce2d470767924fc1
#
_cell.length_a   1.000
_cell.length_b   1.000
_cell.length_c   1.000
_cell.angle_alpha   90.00
_cell.angle_beta   90.00
_cell.angle_gamma   90.00
#
_symmetry.space_group_name_H-M   'P 1'
#
loop_
_entity.id
_entity.type
_entity.pdbx_description
1 polymer ?
#
loop_
_entity_poly.entity_id
_entity_poly.type
_entity_poly.pdbx_seq_one_letter_code
_entity_poly.pdbx_strand_id
1 'polypeptide(L)'
;MAEKGLFHKVKNRPTRRRFVVSTIRKDENLFETAVFEANFFYMPRRWNQPEFTVASSTPGEAWDLHAKLTVRLTHEYPARIIQEYLEAAPAPR
;
A
#
# COMPACT_ATOMS: atom_id res chain seq x y z
N MET A 1 12.24 16.85 -12.10
CA MET A 1 10.90 16.37 -12.40
C MET A 1 10.41 15.43 -11.31
N ALA A 2 9.18 15.61 -10.89
CA ALA A 2 8.63 14.74 -9.85
C ALA A 2 8.43 13.34 -10.37
N GLU A 3 8.72 12.37 -9.53
CA GLU A 3 8.45 10.99 -9.86
C GLU A 3 6.95 10.76 -9.90
N LYS A 4 6.53 10.06 -10.93
CA LYS A 4 5.13 9.68 -11.00
C LYS A 4 4.90 8.45 -10.14
N GLY A 5 3.81 8.47 -9.43
CA GLY A 5 3.40 7.33 -8.64
C GLY A 5 1.95 7.01 -8.90
N LEU A 6 1.52 5.92 -8.34
CA LEU A 6 0.11 5.54 -8.33
C LEU A 6 -0.44 5.80 -6.93
N PHE A 7 -1.67 6.26 -6.90
CA PHE A 7 -2.32 6.59 -5.64
C PHE A 7 -3.80 6.25 -5.78
N HIS A 8 -4.26 5.29 -4.97
CA HIS A 8 -5.65 4.86 -5.04
C HIS A 8 -6.30 4.89 -3.68
N LYS A 9 -7.51 5.40 -3.66
CA LYS A 9 -8.37 5.39 -2.49
C LYS A 9 -9.16 4.11 -2.50
N VAL A 10 -9.25 3.44 -1.35
CA VAL A 10 -9.92 2.15 -1.25
C VAL A 10 -10.86 2.17 -0.06
N LYS A 11 -12.10 1.76 -0.28
CA LYS A 11 -13.03 1.52 0.82
C LYS A 11 -13.16 0.02 1.00
N ASN A 12 -12.82 -0.45 2.17
CA ASN A 12 -12.92 -1.86 2.49
C ASN A 12 -14.38 -2.22 2.73
N ARG A 13 -14.89 -3.18 1.98
CA ARG A 13 -16.30 -3.56 2.08
C ARG A 13 -16.65 -4.24 3.40
N PRO A 14 -15.87 -5.23 3.87
CA PRO A 14 -16.23 -5.92 5.12
C PRO A 14 -16.26 -5.02 6.34
N THR A 15 -15.33 -4.07 6.46
CA THR A 15 -15.20 -3.26 7.67
C THR A 15 -15.62 -1.82 7.49
N ARG A 16 -15.81 -1.39 6.26
CA ARG A 16 -16.10 -0.01 5.87
C ARG A 16 -14.96 0.97 6.20
N ARG A 17 -13.80 0.46 6.55
CA ARG A 17 -12.63 1.28 6.77
C ARG A 17 -12.07 1.74 5.43
N ARG A 18 -11.37 2.84 5.45
CA ARG A 18 -10.78 3.43 4.25
C ARG A 18 -9.28 3.33 4.29
N PHE A 19 -8.70 3.11 3.12
CA PHE A 19 -7.26 2.96 2.98
C PHE A 19 -6.78 3.72 1.75
N VAL A 20 -5.49 3.98 1.73
CA VAL A 20 -4.83 4.56 0.57
C VAL A 20 -3.67 3.65 0.22
N VAL A 21 -3.58 3.30 -1.04
CA VAL A 21 -2.45 2.54 -1.58
C VAL A 21 -1.63 3.49 -2.43
N SER A 22 -0.37 3.65 -2.07
CA SER A 22 0.54 4.58 -2.73
C SER A 22 1.78 3.85 -3.20
N THR A 23 2.11 3.94 -4.48
CA THR A 23 3.35 3.38 -5.02
C THR A 23 4.16 4.50 -5.62
N ILE A 24 5.39 4.64 -5.15
CA ILE A 24 6.30 5.66 -5.65
C ILE A 24 7.61 5.04 -6.07
N ARG A 25 8.28 5.70 -6.99
CA ARG A 25 9.62 5.32 -7.39
C ARG A 25 10.63 6.04 -6.50
N LYS A 26 11.45 5.25 -5.82
CA LYS A 26 12.46 5.81 -4.91
C LYS A 26 13.82 5.94 -5.59
N ASP A 27 14.10 5.05 -6.54
CA ASP A 27 15.36 4.99 -7.24
C ASP A 27 15.13 4.27 -8.56
N GLU A 28 16.16 4.14 -9.38
CA GLU A 28 16.02 3.51 -10.69
C GLU A 28 15.42 2.11 -10.60
N ASN A 29 15.86 1.33 -9.62
CA ASN A 29 15.43 -0.04 -9.45
C ASN A 29 14.74 -0.25 -8.11
N LEU A 30 14.09 0.77 -7.60
CA LEU A 30 13.42 0.65 -6.32
C LEU A 30 12.09 1.38 -6.33
N PHE A 31 11.03 0.63 -6.13
CA PHE A 31 9.68 1.17 -5.97
C PHE A 31 9.19 0.77 -4.60
N GLU A 32 8.44 1.66 -3.98
CA GLU A 32 7.87 1.37 -2.66
C GLU A 32 6.37 1.54 -2.72
N THR A 33 5.66 0.48 -2.33
CA THR A 33 4.20 0.51 -2.20
C THR A 33 3.87 0.55 -0.73
N ALA A 34 3.14 1.56 -0.32
CA ALA A 34 2.74 1.75 1.07
C ALA A 34 1.22 1.75 1.16
N VAL A 35 0.72 1.14 2.25
CA VAL A 35 -0.71 1.12 2.54
C VAL A 35 -0.93 1.90 3.82
N PHE A 36 -1.82 2.89 3.76
CA PHE A 36 -2.16 3.70 4.92
C PHE A 36 -3.63 3.54 5.24
N GLU A 37 -3.96 3.50 6.51
CA GLU A 37 -5.35 3.65 6.90
C GLU A 37 -5.73 5.12 6.80
N ALA A 38 -6.90 5.42 6.27
CA ALA A 38 -7.32 6.77 6.00
C ALA A 38 -8.59 7.12 6.78
N ASN A 39 -8.80 8.42 6.93
CA ASN A 39 -10.01 8.93 7.56
C ASN A 39 -11.16 8.98 6.55
N PHE A 40 -12.26 9.59 6.95
CA PHE A 40 -13.47 9.69 6.13
C PHE A 40 -13.21 10.37 4.78
N PHE A 41 -12.23 11.25 4.72
CA PHE A 41 -11.90 11.99 3.50
C PHE A 41 -10.78 11.34 2.71
N TYR A 42 -10.43 10.11 3.02
CA TYR A 42 -9.31 9.38 2.37
C TYR A 42 -7.98 10.08 2.56
N MET A 43 -7.81 10.78 3.68
CA MET A 43 -6.52 11.31 4.05
C MET A 43 -5.86 10.33 5.00
N PRO A 44 -4.62 9.92 4.75
CA PRO A 44 -3.92 9.04 5.67
C PRO A 44 -3.90 9.64 7.08
N ARG A 45 -4.20 8.80 8.05
CA ARG A 45 -4.20 9.26 9.43
C ARG A 45 -2.80 9.63 9.89
N ARG A 46 -1.80 8.88 9.39
CA ARG A 46 -0.39 9.13 9.72
C ARG A 46 0.46 8.87 8.51
N TRP A 47 0.91 9.93 7.87
CA TRP A 47 1.73 9.83 6.68
C TRP A 47 3.06 9.12 6.91
N ASN A 48 3.58 9.20 8.13
CA ASN A 48 4.87 8.59 8.45
C ASN A 48 4.75 7.20 9.05
N GLN A 49 3.54 6.66 9.12
CA GLN A 49 3.30 5.33 9.69
C GLN A 49 2.32 4.53 8.85
N PRO A 50 2.77 4.04 7.70
CA PRO A 50 1.93 3.15 6.91
C PRO A 50 1.68 1.85 7.67
N GLU A 51 0.60 1.17 7.32
CA GLU A 51 0.32 -0.14 7.90
C GLU A 51 1.39 -1.15 7.52
N PHE A 52 1.86 -1.06 6.28
CA PHE A 52 3.01 -1.83 5.82
C PHE A 52 3.53 -1.21 4.52
N THR A 53 4.76 -1.58 4.17
CA THR A 53 5.34 -1.18 2.89
C THR A 53 5.95 -2.40 2.22
N VAL A 54 6.00 -2.38 0.91
CA VAL A 54 6.62 -3.45 0.12
C VAL A 54 7.50 -2.83 -0.94
N ALA A 55 8.72 -3.33 -1.03
CA ALA A 55 9.66 -2.88 -2.06
C ALA A 55 9.53 -3.76 -3.30
N SER A 56 9.67 -3.15 -4.45
CA SER A 56 9.70 -3.84 -5.73
C SER A 56 10.88 -3.30 -6.54
N SER A 57 11.41 -4.11 -7.43
CA SER A 57 12.59 -3.70 -8.20
C SER A 57 12.27 -3.33 -9.64
N THR A 58 11.09 -3.62 -10.14
CA THR A 58 10.69 -3.27 -11.50
C THR A 58 9.34 -2.59 -11.50
N PRO A 59 9.08 -1.75 -12.52
CA PRO A 59 7.76 -1.13 -12.63
C PRO A 59 6.63 -2.15 -12.75
N GLY A 60 6.86 -3.24 -13.49
CA GLY A 60 5.83 -4.27 -13.65
C GLY A 60 5.43 -4.89 -12.32
N GLU A 61 6.43 -5.26 -11.51
CA GLU A 61 6.17 -5.80 -10.19
C GLU A 61 5.42 -4.81 -9.31
N ALA A 62 5.85 -3.55 -9.36
CA ALA A 62 5.25 -2.51 -8.53
C ALA A 62 3.79 -2.27 -8.90
N TRP A 63 3.50 -2.18 -10.20
CA TRP A 63 2.13 -1.94 -10.65
C TRP A 63 1.23 -3.14 -10.40
N ASP A 64 1.74 -4.35 -10.58
CA ASP A 64 0.97 -5.57 -10.30
C ASP A 64 0.64 -5.65 -8.81
N LEU A 65 1.60 -5.35 -7.96
CA LEU A 65 1.38 -5.35 -6.52
C LEU A 65 0.37 -4.29 -6.12
N HIS A 66 0.49 -3.10 -6.68
CA HIS A 66 -0.43 -2.01 -6.40
C HIS A 66 -1.87 -2.40 -6.74
N ALA A 67 -2.07 -2.95 -7.93
CA ALA A 67 -3.39 -3.39 -8.36
C ALA A 67 -3.93 -4.51 -7.46
N LYS A 68 -3.08 -5.47 -7.14
CA LYS A 68 -3.47 -6.59 -6.29
C LYS A 68 -3.90 -6.11 -4.90
N LEU A 69 -3.12 -5.20 -4.31
CA LEU A 69 -3.44 -4.67 -2.99
C LEU A 69 -4.74 -3.87 -3.01
N THR A 70 -4.96 -3.10 -4.06
CA THR A 70 -6.19 -2.32 -4.20
C THR A 70 -7.41 -3.25 -4.20
N VAL A 71 -7.34 -4.32 -4.98
CA VAL A 71 -8.43 -5.29 -5.04
C VAL A 71 -8.61 -6.01 -3.71
N ARG A 72 -7.53 -6.50 -3.13
CA ARG A 72 -7.61 -7.24 -1.87
C ARG A 72 -8.17 -6.38 -0.74
N LEU A 73 -7.70 -5.13 -0.64
CA LEU A 73 -8.17 -4.22 0.41
C LEU A 73 -9.64 -3.85 0.23
N THR A 74 -10.16 -3.94 -0.99
CA THR A 74 -11.58 -3.70 -1.22
C THR A 74 -12.42 -4.86 -0.67
N HIS A 75 -11.96 -6.09 -0.82
CA HIS A 75 -12.80 -7.26 -0.60
C HIS A 75 -12.47 -8.11 0.63
N GLU A 76 -11.25 -8.06 1.13
CA GLU A 76 -10.80 -8.93 2.23
C GLU A 76 -10.69 -8.14 3.53
N TYR A 77 -10.63 -8.85 4.64
CA TYR A 77 -10.42 -8.19 5.93
C TYR A 77 -9.01 -7.60 5.97
N PRO A 78 -8.91 -6.31 6.27
CA PRO A 78 -7.59 -5.64 6.22
C PRO A 78 -6.57 -6.23 7.17
N ALA A 79 -7.01 -6.66 8.36
CA ALA A 79 -6.08 -7.21 9.34
C ALA A 79 -5.31 -8.41 8.81
N ARG A 80 -5.95 -9.25 8.01
CA ARG A 80 -5.29 -10.42 7.44
C ARG A 80 -4.22 -10.01 6.43
N ILE A 81 -4.54 -9.02 5.60
CA ILE A 81 -3.61 -8.53 4.60
C ILE A 81 -2.40 -7.89 5.28
N ILE A 82 -2.66 -7.03 6.25
CA ILE A 82 -1.60 -6.36 6.99
C ILE A 82 -0.69 -7.37 7.66
N GLN A 83 -1.26 -8.35 8.32
CA GLN A 83 -0.47 -9.39 8.98
C GLN A 83 0.38 -10.17 7.98
N GLU A 84 -0.22 -10.55 6.85
CA GLU A 84 0.47 -11.29 5.80
C GLU A 84 1.73 -10.55 5.32
N TYR A 85 1.58 -9.25 5.04
CA TYR A 85 2.71 -8.48 4.52
C TYR A 85 3.71 -8.10 5.60
N LEU A 86 3.29 -7.91 6.82
CA LEU A 86 4.23 -7.68 7.92
C LEU A 86 5.07 -8.93 8.20
N GLU A 87 4.46 -10.10 8.13
CA GLU A 87 5.19 -11.36 8.35
C GLU A 87 6.14 -11.68 7.21
N ALA A 88 5.80 -11.28 6.00
CA ALA A 88 6.64 -11.51 4.84
C ALA A 88 7.81 -10.54 4.77
N ALA A 89 7.77 -9.45 5.53
CA ALA A 89 8.82 -8.44 5.46
C ALA A 89 10.14 -8.99 6.01
N PRO A 90 11.28 -8.57 5.45
CA PRO A 90 12.57 -8.96 6.01
C PRO A 90 12.69 -8.47 7.45
N ALA A 91 13.44 -9.21 8.25
CA ALA A 91 13.69 -8.81 9.63
C ALA A 91 14.42 -7.46 9.65
N PRO A 92 14.11 -6.60 10.62
CA PRO A 92 14.84 -5.33 10.75
C PRO A 92 16.31 -5.58 11.07
N ARG A 93 17.14 -4.67 10.65
CA ARG A 93 18.57 -4.75 10.85
C ARG A 93 19.01 -3.85 11.97
#